data_878bd210be5a8cdab1377b60a962215a
#
_entry.id   878bd210be5a8cdab1377b60a962215a
#
_cell.length_a   1.000
_cell.length_b   1.000
_cell.length_c   1.000
_cell.angle_alpha   90.00
_cell.angle_beta   90.00
_cell.angle_gamma   90.00
#
_symmetry.space_group_name_H-M   'P 1'
#
loop_
_entity.id
_entity.type
_entity.pdbx_description
1 polymer ?
#
loop_
_entity_poly.entity_id
_entity_poly.type
_entity_poly.pdbx_seq_one_letter_code
_entity_poly.pdbx_strand_id
1 'polypeptide(L)'
;MELLVTLRNVNSINKFKDLCDGIIVGSYFTSAYNYSLEDLKKLRAYCKVINLKFYVALDNFISENDLSLLYEYVEFLQKLDVDGIYYHDLAVYEVGKYFDIVDKLIYDGQTVLCNSLDTTFYLSKGLKGVCLSRELTLDELKTILMSNPGKCDMQIFGHLRMSYSKRKFLSNYFKEINRYYDYLNKQTLYLIEEKRDYKMPILEDSSGTKIYTDYIFQMYKELNILRPYLARGIVDTLFIKDSCVATVLRDYKRISDINSTFLLDVLKKSYPDSYSTGYLYEKTNISKDEKDWIISAC
;
A
#
# COMPACT_ATOMS: atom_id res chain seq x y z
N MET A 1 4.91 0.44 16.93
CA MET A 1 4.59 0.22 15.51
C MET A 1 4.59 -1.27 15.21
N GLU A 2 3.52 -1.80 14.64
CA GLU A 2 3.48 -3.14 14.07
C GLU A 2 4.06 -3.13 12.66
N LEU A 3 4.79 -4.17 12.26
CA LEU A 3 5.33 -4.33 10.93
C LEU A 3 4.43 -5.28 10.13
N LEU A 4 3.75 -4.76 9.12
CA LEU A 4 2.85 -5.53 8.24
C LEU A 4 3.48 -5.74 6.87
N VAL A 5 3.17 -6.87 6.23
CA VAL A 5 3.58 -7.18 4.86
C VAL A 5 2.39 -7.59 4.01
N THR A 6 2.29 -7.09 2.78
CA THR A 6 1.29 -7.59 1.84
C THR A 6 1.66 -9.00 1.38
N LEU A 7 0.75 -9.95 1.50
CA LEU A 7 0.96 -11.33 1.06
C LEU A 7 0.18 -11.57 -0.24
N ARG A 8 0.87 -11.58 -1.38
CA ARG A 8 0.25 -11.77 -2.70
C ARG A 8 0.36 -13.21 -3.20
N ASN A 9 1.26 -13.99 -2.62
CA ASN A 9 1.42 -15.41 -2.88
C ASN A 9 1.46 -16.17 -1.54
N VAL A 10 0.57 -17.16 -1.38
CA VAL A 10 0.49 -17.95 -0.15
C VAL A 10 1.80 -18.64 0.22
N ASN A 11 2.57 -19.08 -0.78
CA ASN A 11 3.86 -19.75 -0.55
C ASN A 11 4.90 -18.83 0.10
N SER A 12 4.72 -17.53 0.01
CA SER A 12 5.66 -16.54 0.60
C SER A 12 5.49 -16.39 2.12
N ILE A 13 4.39 -16.89 2.71
CA ILE A 13 4.13 -16.75 4.15
C ILE A 13 5.27 -17.34 5.01
N ASN A 14 5.85 -18.47 4.59
CA ASN A 14 6.94 -19.11 5.31
C ASN A 14 8.23 -18.29 5.31
N LYS A 15 8.38 -17.34 4.37
CA LYS A 15 9.51 -16.43 4.31
C LYS A 15 9.33 -15.19 5.20
N PHE A 16 8.07 -14.85 5.53
CA PHE A 16 7.73 -13.60 6.20
C PHE A 16 7.25 -13.78 7.64
N LYS A 17 6.64 -14.91 8.00
CA LYS A 17 5.94 -15.14 9.27
C LYS A 17 6.74 -14.80 10.53
N ASP A 18 8.04 -15.03 10.53
CA ASP A 18 8.92 -14.74 11.66
C ASP A 18 9.54 -13.31 11.59
N LEU A 19 9.26 -12.58 10.50
CA LEU A 19 9.84 -11.29 10.18
C LEU A 19 8.84 -10.13 10.24
N CYS A 20 7.55 -10.39 10.44
CA CYS A 20 6.50 -9.38 10.54
C CYS A 20 5.54 -9.68 11.68
N ASP A 21 4.69 -8.72 12.04
CA ASP A 21 3.68 -8.85 13.09
C ASP A 21 2.31 -9.22 12.52
N GLY A 22 2.14 -9.05 11.19
CA GLY A 22 0.91 -9.40 10.49
C GLY A 22 1.06 -9.33 8.98
N ILE A 23 0.08 -9.95 8.30
CA ILE A 23 -0.03 -9.95 6.85
C ILE A 23 -1.27 -9.18 6.40
N ILE A 24 -1.18 -8.58 5.21
CA ILE A 24 -2.31 -7.99 4.51
C ILE A 24 -2.57 -8.86 3.26
N VAL A 25 -3.79 -9.35 3.14
CA VAL A 25 -4.27 -10.17 2.02
C VAL A 25 -5.48 -9.52 1.37
N GLY A 26 -5.99 -10.10 0.27
CA GLY A 26 -7.20 -9.61 -0.38
C GLY A 26 -7.83 -10.65 -1.29
N SER A 27 -9.10 -10.44 -1.60
CA SER A 27 -9.89 -11.27 -2.52
C SER A 27 -10.75 -10.36 -3.39
N TYR A 28 -12.02 -10.15 -3.06
CA TYR A 28 -12.85 -9.19 -3.76
C TYR A 28 -12.41 -7.75 -3.45
N PHE A 29 -12.62 -6.85 -4.42
CA PHE A 29 -12.33 -5.41 -4.30
C PHE A 29 -10.86 -5.07 -3.98
N THR A 30 -9.94 -5.91 -4.44
CA THR A 30 -8.51 -5.72 -4.21
C THR A 30 -7.70 -5.85 -5.49
N SER A 31 -6.54 -5.20 -5.51
CA SER A 31 -5.61 -5.22 -6.64
C SER A 31 -4.52 -6.26 -6.45
N ALA A 32 -4.24 -7.03 -7.50
CA ALA A 32 -3.11 -7.97 -7.55
C ALA A 32 -3.12 -9.06 -6.47
N TYR A 33 -4.30 -9.43 -5.97
CA TYR A 33 -4.51 -10.61 -5.12
C TYR A 33 -5.42 -11.61 -5.85
N ASN A 34 -5.19 -12.89 -5.62
CA ASN A 34 -5.91 -13.98 -6.28
C ASN A 34 -6.40 -15.03 -5.27
N TYR A 35 -6.71 -14.61 -4.04
CA TYR A 35 -7.22 -15.53 -3.01
C TYR A 35 -8.72 -15.74 -3.16
N SER A 36 -9.14 -17.01 -3.11
CA SER A 36 -10.55 -17.37 -2.91
C SER A 36 -10.95 -17.13 -1.44
N LEU A 37 -12.25 -17.08 -1.17
CA LEU A 37 -12.74 -16.98 0.21
C LEU A 37 -12.29 -18.20 1.07
N GLU A 38 -12.16 -19.36 0.44
CA GLU A 38 -11.66 -20.57 1.11
C GLU A 38 -10.16 -20.44 1.46
N ASP A 39 -9.36 -19.83 0.60
CA ASP A 39 -7.96 -19.55 0.90
C ASP A 39 -7.83 -18.55 2.07
N LEU A 40 -8.70 -17.54 2.13
CA LEU A 40 -8.72 -16.59 3.25
C LEU A 40 -9.04 -17.31 4.57
N LYS A 41 -10.00 -18.25 4.59
CA LYS A 41 -10.30 -19.07 5.79
C LYS A 41 -9.10 -19.88 6.24
N LYS A 42 -8.45 -20.59 5.31
CA LYS A 42 -7.25 -21.41 5.59
C LYS A 42 -6.09 -20.56 6.11
N LEU A 43 -5.82 -19.42 5.46
CA LEU A 43 -4.79 -18.48 5.88
C LEU A 43 -5.09 -17.89 7.26
N ARG A 44 -6.34 -17.48 7.52
CA ARG A 44 -6.72 -16.95 8.84
C ARG A 44 -6.54 -18.01 9.94
N ALA A 45 -6.96 -19.24 9.69
CA ALA A 45 -6.77 -20.35 10.63
C ALA A 45 -5.28 -20.59 10.92
N TYR A 46 -4.45 -20.60 9.88
CA TYR A 46 -2.99 -20.72 10.02
C TYR A 46 -2.39 -19.57 10.81
N CYS A 47 -2.76 -18.32 10.49
CA CYS A 47 -2.27 -17.14 11.21
C CYS A 47 -2.62 -17.17 12.71
N LYS A 48 -3.81 -17.68 13.08
CA LYS A 48 -4.17 -17.88 14.50
C LYS A 48 -3.21 -18.85 15.21
N VAL A 49 -2.85 -19.94 14.54
CA VAL A 49 -1.92 -20.95 15.10
C VAL A 49 -0.52 -20.37 15.35
N ILE A 50 -0.02 -19.54 14.43
CA ILE A 50 1.32 -18.96 14.54
C ILE A 50 1.33 -17.55 15.19
N ASN A 51 0.21 -17.11 15.74
CA ASN A 51 0.03 -15.80 16.38
C ASN A 51 0.42 -14.62 15.46
N LEU A 52 0.03 -14.67 14.19
CA LEU A 52 0.26 -13.64 13.19
C LEU A 52 -1.05 -12.88 12.93
N LYS A 53 -1.03 -11.55 12.96
CA LYS A 53 -2.21 -10.72 12.67
C LYS A 53 -2.62 -10.84 11.20
N PHE A 54 -3.92 -10.77 10.96
CA PHE A 54 -4.52 -11.01 9.65
C PHE A 54 -5.40 -9.83 9.23
N TYR A 55 -4.90 -9.04 8.30
CA TYR A 55 -5.59 -7.90 7.74
C TYR A 55 -6.06 -8.19 6.32
N VAL A 56 -7.16 -7.54 5.91
CA VAL A 56 -7.68 -7.66 4.55
C VAL A 56 -7.75 -6.28 3.91
N ALA A 57 -7.37 -6.17 2.64
CA ALA A 57 -7.46 -4.94 1.87
C ALA A 57 -8.68 -4.96 0.95
N LEU A 58 -9.40 -3.83 0.85
CA LEU A 58 -10.44 -3.49 -0.12
C LEU A 58 -10.03 -2.15 -0.75
N ASP A 59 -9.05 -2.17 -1.65
CA ASP A 59 -8.36 -0.97 -2.16
C ASP A 59 -8.86 -0.50 -3.53
N ASN A 60 -9.92 -1.12 -4.06
CA ASN A 60 -10.58 -0.74 -5.30
C ASN A 60 -11.81 0.14 -5.06
N PHE A 61 -12.17 0.96 -6.06
CA PHE A 61 -13.47 1.63 -6.09
C PHE A 61 -14.60 0.62 -6.34
N ILE A 62 -15.70 0.81 -5.64
CA ILE A 62 -16.88 -0.05 -5.72
C ILE A 62 -17.88 0.56 -6.69
N SER A 63 -18.45 -0.27 -7.56
CA SER A 63 -19.49 0.15 -8.48
C SER A 63 -20.86 -0.09 -7.87
N GLU A 64 -21.88 0.64 -8.31
CA GLU A 64 -23.26 0.47 -7.84
C GLU A 64 -23.73 -0.99 -7.97
N ASN A 65 -23.36 -1.63 -9.07
CA ASN A 65 -23.71 -3.05 -9.32
C ASN A 65 -23.02 -4.03 -8.38
N ASP A 66 -21.97 -3.62 -7.68
CA ASP A 66 -21.18 -4.47 -6.80
C ASP A 66 -21.59 -4.35 -5.31
N LEU A 67 -22.57 -3.49 -4.99
CA LEU A 67 -22.96 -3.25 -3.61
C LEU A 67 -23.48 -4.51 -2.91
N SER A 68 -24.30 -5.33 -3.57
CA SER A 68 -24.78 -6.59 -2.99
C SER A 68 -23.61 -7.52 -2.62
N LEU A 69 -22.62 -7.66 -3.51
CA LEU A 69 -21.42 -8.44 -3.24
C LEU A 69 -20.59 -7.83 -2.11
N LEU A 70 -20.58 -6.50 -1.97
CA LEU A 70 -19.90 -5.83 -0.86
C LEU A 70 -20.51 -6.22 0.50
N TYR A 71 -21.85 -6.22 0.61
CA TYR A 71 -22.52 -6.65 1.83
C TYR A 71 -22.17 -8.11 2.20
N GLU A 72 -22.24 -9.02 1.23
CA GLU A 72 -21.89 -10.43 1.44
C GLU A 72 -20.42 -10.59 1.86
N TYR A 73 -19.51 -9.84 1.24
CA TYR A 73 -18.10 -9.92 1.55
C TYR A 73 -17.74 -9.35 2.91
N VAL A 74 -18.34 -8.21 3.29
CA VAL A 74 -18.11 -7.61 4.62
C VAL A 74 -18.69 -8.51 5.73
N GLU A 75 -19.85 -9.11 5.53
CA GLU A 75 -20.41 -10.14 6.45
C GLU A 75 -19.47 -11.34 6.58
N PHE A 76 -18.90 -11.80 5.47
CA PHE A 76 -17.90 -12.86 5.49
C PHE A 76 -16.66 -12.46 6.31
N LEU A 77 -16.14 -11.24 6.13
CA LEU A 77 -14.98 -10.76 6.88
C LEU A 77 -15.26 -10.59 8.37
N GLN A 78 -16.48 -10.17 8.75
CA GLN A 78 -16.93 -10.15 10.14
C GLN A 78 -16.85 -11.54 10.76
N LYS A 79 -17.47 -12.55 10.09
CA LYS A 79 -17.47 -13.95 10.54
C LYS A 79 -16.08 -14.58 10.57
N LEU A 80 -15.19 -14.15 9.67
CA LEU A 80 -13.79 -14.59 9.63
C LEU A 80 -12.96 -14.03 10.80
N ASP A 81 -13.48 -13.01 11.48
CA ASP A 81 -12.85 -12.33 12.61
C ASP A 81 -11.44 -11.82 12.28
N VAL A 82 -11.35 -10.99 11.24
CA VAL A 82 -10.10 -10.35 10.82
C VAL A 82 -9.62 -9.33 11.85
N ASP A 83 -8.31 -9.09 11.90
CA ASP A 83 -7.72 -8.12 12.83
C ASP A 83 -7.89 -6.67 12.36
N GLY A 84 -8.12 -6.45 11.07
CA GLY A 84 -8.48 -5.15 10.49
C GLY A 84 -8.71 -5.23 8.99
N ILE A 85 -9.38 -4.20 8.47
CA ILE A 85 -9.78 -4.08 7.06
C ILE A 85 -9.31 -2.72 6.55
N TYR A 86 -8.32 -2.73 5.66
CA TYR A 86 -7.93 -1.53 4.91
C TYR A 86 -8.95 -1.28 3.81
N TYR A 87 -9.46 -0.07 3.70
CA TYR A 87 -10.43 0.27 2.68
C TYR A 87 -10.18 1.64 2.08
N HIS A 88 -10.57 1.80 0.81
CA HIS A 88 -10.44 3.05 0.07
C HIS A 88 -11.81 3.71 -0.20
N ASP A 89 -12.81 2.94 -0.59
CA ASP A 89 -14.15 3.43 -0.93
C ASP A 89 -15.03 3.55 0.32
N LEU A 90 -15.68 4.70 0.51
CA LEU A 90 -16.52 4.97 1.67
C LEU A 90 -17.74 4.06 1.78
N ALA A 91 -18.17 3.39 0.69
CA ALA A 91 -19.19 2.36 0.76
C ALA A 91 -18.85 1.27 1.77
N VAL A 92 -17.55 0.92 1.91
CA VAL A 92 -17.08 -0.06 2.90
C VAL A 92 -17.34 0.41 4.34
N TYR A 93 -17.18 1.72 4.60
CA TYR A 93 -17.49 2.29 5.91
C TYR A 93 -18.99 2.19 6.24
N GLU A 94 -19.86 2.53 5.29
CA GLU A 94 -21.31 2.47 5.48
C GLU A 94 -21.79 1.02 5.70
N VAL A 95 -21.27 0.06 4.92
CA VAL A 95 -21.56 -1.38 5.14
C VAL A 95 -20.96 -1.88 6.45
N GLY A 96 -19.77 -1.39 6.83
CA GLY A 96 -19.15 -1.71 8.12
C GLY A 96 -19.96 -1.26 9.33
N LYS A 97 -20.66 -0.12 9.23
CA LYS A 97 -21.62 0.31 10.27
C LYS A 97 -22.80 -0.67 10.38
N TYR A 98 -23.32 -1.12 9.25
CA TYR A 98 -24.43 -2.08 9.23
C TYR A 98 -24.07 -3.38 9.94
N PHE A 99 -22.84 -3.86 9.83
CA PHE A 99 -22.33 -5.08 10.46
C PHE A 99 -21.62 -4.84 11.81
N ASP A 100 -21.61 -3.62 12.34
CA ASP A 100 -20.96 -3.25 13.60
C ASP A 100 -19.47 -3.67 13.69
N ILE A 101 -18.71 -3.34 12.63
CA ILE A 101 -17.26 -3.64 12.54
C ILE A 101 -16.41 -2.39 12.27
N VAL A 102 -16.93 -1.20 12.57
CA VAL A 102 -16.21 0.06 12.30
C VAL A 102 -14.87 0.11 13.02
N ASP A 103 -14.79 -0.46 14.22
CA ASP A 103 -13.57 -0.57 15.02
C ASP A 103 -12.47 -1.46 14.41
N LYS A 104 -12.79 -2.21 13.34
CA LYS A 104 -11.83 -2.98 12.54
C LYS A 104 -11.41 -2.26 11.25
N LEU A 105 -12.09 -1.18 10.86
CA LEU A 105 -11.84 -0.48 9.62
C LEU A 105 -10.64 0.48 9.71
N ILE A 106 -9.80 0.50 8.68
CA ILE A 106 -8.64 1.38 8.53
C ILE A 106 -8.79 2.09 7.18
N TYR A 107 -9.00 3.41 7.21
CA TYR A 107 -9.17 4.17 5.98
C TYR A 107 -7.84 4.44 5.29
N ASP A 108 -7.67 3.95 4.07
CA ASP A 108 -6.56 4.29 3.18
C ASP A 108 -7.03 5.27 2.09
N GLY A 109 -6.96 6.55 2.41
CA GLY A 109 -7.35 7.64 1.51
C GLY A 109 -6.38 7.87 0.35
N GLN A 110 -5.33 7.09 0.22
CA GLN A 110 -4.25 7.21 -0.78
C GLN A 110 -3.50 8.55 -0.67
N THR A 111 -3.97 9.60 -1.35
CA THR A 111 -3.39 10.95 -1.36
C THR A 111 -4.20 11.97 -0.54
N VAL A 112 -5.34 11.57 0.05
CA VAL A 112 -6.30 12.50 0.67
C VAL A 112 -5.89 12.92 2.09
N LEU A 113 -5.33 12.02 2.89
CA LEU A 113 -5.03 12.31 4.31
C LEU A 113 -3.71 13.07 4.46
N CYS A 114 -3.78 14.39 4.32
CA CYS A 114 -2.61 15.27 4.26
C CYS A 114 -2.45 16.20 5.47
N ASN A 115 -3.34 16.17 6.45
CA ASN A 115 -3.28 17.02 7.63
C ASN A 115 -3.88 16.36 8.87
N SER A 116 -3.61 16.94 10.04
CA SER A 116 -4.06 16.38 11.32
C SER A 116 -5.57 16.47 11.51
N LEU A 117 -6.24 17.45 10.93
CA LEU A 117 -7.69 17.63 11.07
C LEU A 117 -8.46 16.54 10.31
N ASP A 118 -8.07 16.26 9.05
CA ASP A 118 -8.64 15.14 8.29
C ASP A 118 -8.44 13.82 9.02
N THR A 119 -7.23 13.58 9.52
CA THR A 119 -6.90 12.38 10.28
C THR A 119 -7.79 12.26 11.52
N THR A 120 -7.92 13.33 12.31
CA THR A 120 -8.77 13.37 13.50
C THR A 120 -10.24 13.18 13.16
N PHE A 121 -10.71 13.77 12.05
CA PHE A 121 -12.10 13.59 11.57
C PHE A 121 -12.41 12.11 11.31
N TYR A 122 -11.59 11.42 10.53
CA TYR A 122 -11.82 10.00 10.26
C TYR A 122 -11.71 9.14 11.51
N LEU A 123 -10.74 9.38 12.38
CA LEU A 123 -10.61 8.66 13.65
C LEU A 123 -11.81 8.89 14.58
N SER A 124 -12.42 10.08 14.57
CA SER A 124 -13.63 10.38 15.36
C SER A 124 -14.87 9.57 14.92
N LYS A 125 -14.82 8.93 13.74
CA LYS A 125 -15.86 8.01 13.25
C LYS A 125 -15.77 6.60 13.85
N GLY A 126 -14.86 6.36 14.78
CA GLY A 126 -14.67 5.06 15.43
C GLY A 126 -13.74 4.10 14.71
N LEU A 127 -13.04 4.55 13.68
CA LEU A 127 -12.12 3.70 12.91
C LEU A 127 -10.95 3.19 13.77
N LYS A 128 -10.47 1.98 13.45
CA LYS A 128 -9.25 1.41 14.02
C LYS A 128 -8.02 2.27 13.75
N GLY A 129 -7.97 2.88 12.59
CA GLY A 129 -6.85 3.73 12.16
C GLY A 129 -7.07 4.34 10.79
N VAL A 130 -6.08 5.08 10.34
CA VAL A 130 -6.03 5.69 9.01
C VAL A 130 -4.65 5.53 8.41
N CYS A 131 -4.56 5.36 7.09
CA CYS A 131 -3.29 5.32 6.38
C CYS A 131 -2.99 6.70 5.80
N LEU A 132 -1.83 7.27 6.14
CA LEU A 132 -1.45 8.62 5.72
C LEU A 132 -1.09 8.65 4.24
N SER A 133 -1.24 9.84 3.64
CA SER A 133 -0.85 10.13 2.26
C SER A 133 0.63 9.78 2.03
N ARG A 134 0.92 9.33 0.83
CA ARG A 134 2.28 8.99 0.37
C ARG A 134 3.05 10.20 -0.17
N GLU A 135 2.41 11.37 -0.21
CA GLU A 135 2.94 12.62 -0.79
C GLU A 135 3.27 13.67 0.28
N LEU A 136 3.47 13.24 1.51
CA LEU A 136 3.80 14.11 2.63
C LEU A 136 5.31 14.23 2.82
N THR A 137 5.74 15.41 3.24
CA THR A 137 7.10 15.62 3.74
C THR A 137 7.30 14.99 5.12
N LEU A 138 8.55 14.76 5.51
CA LEU A 138 8.88 14.20 6.81
C LEU A 138 8.36 15.06 7.98
N ASP A 139 8.36 16.38 7.84
CA ASP A 139 7.91 17.30 8.89
C ASP A 139 6.38 17.33 9.00
N GLU A 140 5.66 17.25 7.86
CA GLU A 140 4.20 17.08 7.86
C GLU A 140 3.81 15.75 8.52
N LEU A 141 4.50 14.65 8.17
CA LEU A 141 4.28 13.35 8.79
C LEU A 141 4.46 13.39 10.31
N LYS A 142 5.55 14.00 10.79
CA LYS A 142 5.77 14.16 12.23
C LYS A 142 4.62 14.91 12.89
N THR A 143 4.20 16.03 12.31
CA THR A 143 3.11 16.87 12.85
C THR A 143 1.81 16.08 12.96
N ILE A 144 1.42 15.36 11.92
CA ILE A 144 0.18 14.56 11.90
C ILE A 144 0.26 13.41 12.90
N LEU A 145 1.38 12.69 12.91
CA LEU A 145 1.59 11.53 13.78
C LEU A 145 1.63 11.92 15.26
N MET A 146 2.24 13.05 15.60
CA MET A 146 2.26 13.57 16.97
C MET A 146 0.87 14.00 17.46
N SER A 147 0.00 14.43 16.55
CA SER A 147 -1.40 14.76 16.87
C SER A 147 -2.28 13.53 17.10
N ASN A 148 -1.93 12.38 16.51
CA ASN A 148 -2.70 11.14 16.58
C ASN A 148 -1.79 9.91 16.81
N PRO A 149 -1.03 9.85 17.92
CA PRO A 149 -0.02 8.84 18.13
C PRO A 149 -0.62 7.43 18.23
N GLY A 150 -0.03 6.46 17.52
CA GLY A 150 -0.47 5.07 17.52
C GLY A 150 -1.80 4.81 16.79
N LYS A 151 -2.27 5.77 15.99
CA LYS A 151 -3.53 5.64 15.21
C LYS A 151 -3.34 5.69 13.71
N CYS A 152 -2.15 6.08 13.24
CA CYS A 152 -1.87 6.23 11.82
C CYS A 152 -0.95 5.12 11.32
N ASP A 153 -1.25 4.66 10.11
CA ASP A 153 -0.47 3.70 9.35
C ASP A 153 0.23 4.40 8.19
N MET A 154 1.27 3.80 7.66
CA MET A 154 1.95 4.29 6.46
C MET A 154 2.62 3.15 5.70
N GLN A 155 2.62 3.24 4.37
CA GLN A 155 3.52 2.42 3.56
C GLN A 155 4.95 2.90 3.78
N ILE A 156 5.83 2.00 4.23
CA ILE A 156 7.23 2.30 4.55
C ILE A 156 8.22 1.69 3.56
N PHE A 157 7.74 0.78 2.71
CA PHE A 157 8.55 0.18 1.65
C PHE A 157 7.66 -0.32 0.51
N GLY A 158 8.15 -0.22 -0.75
CA GLY A 158 7.52 -0.74 -1.96
C GLY A 158 7.24 0.34 -2.99
N HIS A 159 6.77 -0.04 -4.18
CA HIS A 159 6.35 0.92 -5.19
C HIS A 159 5.09 1.66 -4.72
N LEU A 160 5.07 2.99 -4.89
CA LEU A 160 3.89 3.79 -4.56
C LEU A 160 2.93 3.81 -5.75
N ARG A 161 1.63 3.66 -5.49
CA ARG A 161 0.61 3.79 -6.53
C ARG A 161 0.43 5.28 -6.87
N MET A 162 0.78 5.66 -8.10
CA MET A 162 0.67 7.03 -8.60
C MET A 162 -0.68 7.32 -9.23
N SER A 163 -1.26 6.33 -9.92
CA SER A 163 -2.50 6.50 -10.67
C SER A 163 -3.37 5.25 -10.60
N TYR A 164 -4.69 5.47 -10.55
CA TYR A 164 -5.69 4.44 -10.68
C TYR A 164 -6.83 4.93 -11.59
N SER A 165 -7.14 4.15 -12.61
CA SER A 165 -8.26 4.38 -13.51
C SER A 165 -9.11 3.13 -13.64
N LYS A 166 -10.44 3.25 -13.56
CA LYS A 166 -11.37 2.16 -13.90
C LYS A 166 -11.30 1.74 -15.39
N ARG A 167 -10.64 2.54 -16.24
CA ARG A 167 -10.44 2.22 -17.66
C ARG A 167 -9.35 1.17 -17.82
N LYS A 168 -9.56 0.27 -18.77
CA LYS A 168 -8.64 -0.82 -19.11
C LYS A 168 -7.69 -0.36 -20.20
N PHE A 169 -6.61 0.33 -19.85
CA PHE A 169 -5.69 0.92 -20.83
C PHE A 169 -4.89 -0.13 -21.59
N LEU A 170 -4.42 -1.20 -20.90
CA LEU A 170 -3.68 -2.27 -21.56
C LEU A 170 -4.56 -3.06 -22.51
N SER A 171 -5.78 -3.41 -22.10
CA SER A 171 -6.77 -4.06 -22.97
C SER A 171 -7.03 -3.26 -24.23
N ASN A 172 -7.27 -1.95 -24.08
CA ASN A 172 -7.56 -1.07 -25.21
C ASN A 172 -6.34 -0.92 -26.12
N TYR A 173 -5.15 -0.76 -25.55
CA TYR A 173 -3.90 -0.65 -26.29
C TYR A 173 -3.62 -1.91 -27.13
N PHE A 174 -3.67 -3.10 -26.52
CA PHE A 174 -3.39 -4.34 -27.26
C PHE A 174 -4.45 -4.65 -28.32
N LYS A 175 -5.69 -4.25 -28.10
CA LYS A 175 -6.76 -4.32 -29.11
C LYS A 175 -6.47 -3.39 -30.28
N GLU A 176 -6.07 -2.14 -30.04
CA GLU A 176 -5.77 -1.15 -31.08
C GLU A 176 -4.62 -1.58 -31.98
N ILE A 177 -3.54 -2.12 -31.40
CA ILE A 177 -2.40 -2.62 -32.19
C ILE A 177 -2.61 -4.02 -32.75
N ASN A 178 -3.80 -4.58 -32.59
CA ASN A 178 -4.19 -5.92 -33.05
C ASN A 178 -3.21 -7.03 -32.61
N ARG A 179 -2.77 -6.97 -31.34
CA ARG A 179 -1.89 -7.96 -30.73
C ARG A 179 -2.57 -8.63 -29.54
N TYR A 180 -2.49 -9.97 -29.50
CA TYR A 180 -2.87 -10.72 -28.31
C TYR A 180 -1.69 -10.75 -27.32
N TYR A 181 -1.93 -10.37 -26.09
CA TYR A 181 -1.01 -10.51 -24.98
C TYR A 181 -1.78 -10.80 -23.69
N ASP A 182 -1.29 -11.73 -22.89
CA ASP A 182 -1.87 -12.01 -21.58
C ASP A 182 -1.35 -10.98 -20.58
N TYR A 183 -2.07 -9.87 -20.42
CA TYR A 183 -1.68 -8.71 -19.62
C TYR A 183 -2.36 -8.64 -18.24
N LEU A 184 -3.45 -9.38 -18.03
CA LEU A 184 -4.20 -9.31 -16.77
C LEU A 184 -3.34 -9.80 -15.59
N ASN A 185 -3.26 -8.98 -14.54
CA ASN A 185 -2.47 -9.24 -13.33
C ASN A 185 -0.97 -9.49 -13.58
N LYS A 186 -0.42 -9.12 -14.73
CA LYS A 186 1.01 -9.28 -15.01
C LYS A 186 1.83 -8.21 -14.33
N GLN A 187 2.83 -8.67 -13.56
CA GLN A 187 3.77 -7.81 -12.82
C GLN A 187 5.09 -7.59 -13.61
N THR A 188 5.06 -7.73 -14.92
CA THR A 188 6.25 -7.61 -15.79
C THR A 188 6.11 -6.53 -16.85
N LEU A 189 5.03 -5.75 -16.80
CA LEU A 189 4.75 -4.70 -17.76
C LEU A 189 5.14 -3.33 -17.16
N TYR A 190 5.65 -2.47 -18.03
CA TYR A 190 6.09 -1.12 -17.69
C TYR A 190 5.55 -0.11 -18.70
N LEU A 191 5.13 1.05 -18.19
CA LEU A 191 4.89 2.24 -18.99
C LEU A 191 6.21 3.00 -19.09
N ILE A 192 6.59 3.41 -20.31
CA ILE A 192 7.75 4.25 -20.58
C ILE A 192 7.24 5.50 -21.29
N GLU A 193 7.53 6.67 -20.74
CA GLU A 193 7.22 7.95 -21.37
C GLU A 193 8.24 8.23 -22.50
N GLU A 194 7.78 8.78 -23.62
CA GLU A 194 8.61 9.03 -24.81
C GLU A 194 9.85 9.88 -24.52
N LYS A 195 9.74 10.82 -23.58
CA LYS A 195 10.81 11.78 -23.21
C LYS A 195 11.55 11.42 -21.91
N ARG A 196 11.30 10.26 -21.34
CA ARG A 196 11.88 9.83 -20.06
C ARG A 196 12.23 8.36 -20.11
N ASP A 197 13.37 7.97 -19.57
CA ASP A 197 13.82 6.57 -19.50
C ASP A 197 13.24 5.82 -18.30
N TYR A 198 12.25 6.38 -17.61
CA TYR A 198 11.66 5.77 -16.41
C TYR A 198 10.72 4.63 -16.79
N LYS A 199 10.91 3.48 -16.14
CA LYS A 199 10.09 2.29 -16.31
C LYS A 199 9.08 2.20 -15.15
N MET A 200 7.92 2.79 -15.33
CA MET A 200 6.84 2.77 -14.34
C MET A 200 6.09 1.45 -14.42
N PRO A 201 6.08 0.60 -13.36
CA PRO A 201 5.29 -0.60 -13.34
C PRO A 201 3.81 -0.29 -13.57
N ILE A 202 3.16 -1.07 -14.46
CA ILE A 202 1.75 -0.93 -14.79
C ILE A 202 1.04 -2.27 -14.60
N LEU A 203 -0.12 -2.22 -13.96
CA LEU A 203 -0.96 -3.38 -13.71
C LEU A 203 -2.37 -3.11 -14.18
N GLU A 204 -2.96 -4.06 -14.91
CA GLU A 204 -4.39 -4.07 -15.19
C GLU A 204 -5.02 -5.34 -14.62
N ASP A 205 -6.11 -5.18 -13.90
CA ASP A 205 -6.95 -6.24 -13.36
C ASP A 205 -8.44 -6.01 -13.70
N SER A 206 -9.34 -6.76 -13.09
CA SER A 206 -10.78 -6.60 -13.30
C SER A 206 -11.30 -5.20 -12.95
N SER A 207 -10.66 -4.51 -12.01
CA SER A 207 -11.08 -3.19 -11.52
C SER A 207 -10.58 -2.01 -12.36
N GLY A 208 -9.57 -2.22 -13.23
CA GLY A 208 -8.99 -1.18 -14.08
C GLY A 208 -7.48 -1.22 -14.15
N THR A 209 -6.87 -0.09 -14.48
CA THR A 209 -5.42 0.06 -14.68
C THR A 209 -4.81 0.92 -13.57
N LYS A 210 -3.66 0.49 -13.05
CA LYS A 210 -2.89 1.15 -12.01
C LYS A 210 -1.45 1.33 -12.46
N ILE A 211 -0.88 2.49 -12.16
CA ILE A 211 0.52 2.84 -12.49
C ILE A 211 1.24 3.15 -11.18
N TYR A 212 2.46 2.68 -11.06
CA TYR A 212 3.28 2.78 -9.87
C TYR A 212 4.57 3.54 -10.15
N THR A 213 5.22 4.03 -9.09
CA THR A 213 6.50 4.73 -9.21
C THR A 213 7.55 3.84 -9.85
N ASP A 214 8.44 4.45 -10.63
CA ASP A 214 9.62 3.82 -11.23
C ASP A 214 10.70 3.45 -10.19
N TYR A 215 10.54 3.94 -8.95
CA TYR A 215 11.42 3.66 -7.82
C TYR A 215 10.69 2.88 -6.72
N ILE A 216 11.46 2.16 -5.93
CA ILE A 216 11.02 1.55 -4.68
C ILE A 216 11.16 2.60 -3.56
N PHE A 217 10.03 3.00 -2.98
CA PHE A 217 9.99 3.85 -1.80
C PHE A 217 10.59 3.12 -0.60
N GLN A 218 11.38 3.82 0.22
CA GLN A 218 11.98 3.25 1.42
C GLN A 218 12.17 4.32 2.52
N MET A 219 12.17 3.89 3.77
CA MET A 219 12.31 4.75 4.95
C MET A 219 13.39 4.24 5.92
N TYR A 220 14.54 3.81 5.39
CA TYR A 220 15.60 3.24 6.22
C TYR A 220 16.15 4.24 7.25
N LYS A 221 16.28 5.50 6.89
CA LYS A 221 16.80 6.55 7.79
C LYS A 221 15.71 7.19 8.65
N GLU A 222 14.50 7.29 8.10
CA GLU A 222 13.39 8.05 8.67
C GLU A 222 12.57 7.22 9.66
N LEU A 223 12.59 5.90 9.53
CA LEU A 223 11.70 5.01 10.28
C LEU A 223 11.86 5.13 11.80
N ASN A 224 13.08 5.31 12.30
CA ASN A 224 13.31 5.45 13.73
C ASN A 224 12.66 6.70 14.32
N ILE A 225 12.59 7.78 13.55
CA ILE A 225 11.96 9.04 13.95
C ILE A 225 10.45 8.88 14.05
N LEU A 226 9.83 8.14 13.11
CA LEU A 226 8.38 8.00 12.99
C LEU A 226 7.81 6.81 13.77
N ARG A 227 8.61 5.75 13.96
CA ARG A 227 8.20 4.49 14.61
C ARG A 227 7.48 4.66 15.95
N PRO A 228 7.88 5.57 16.86
CA PRO A 228 7.19 5.76 18.14
C PRO A 228 5.72 6.20 17.99
N TYR A 229 5.39 6.84 16.88
CA TYR A 229 4.08 7.45 16.65
C TYR A 229 3.21 6.66 15.68
N LEU A 230 3.81 5.81 14.83
CA LEU A 230 3.08 4.95 13.89
C LEU A 230 2.38 3.80 14.60
N ALA A 231 1.14 3.51 14.21
CA ALA A 231 0.47 2.28 14.59
C ALA A 231 1.05 1.09 13.84
N ARG A 232 1.09 1.16 12.51
CA ARG A 232 1.55 0.10 11.61
C ARG A 232 2.38 0.67 10.47
N GLY A 233 3.49 -0.01 10.15
CA GLY A 233 4.29 0.23 8.96
C GLY A 233 4.06 -0.90 7.94
N ILE A 234 3.71 -0.55 6.70
CA ILE A 234 3.34 -1.48 5.65
C ILE A 234 4.48 -1.66 4.66
N VAL A 235 4.94 -2.90 4.49
CA VAL A 235 5.87 -3.31 3.44
C VAL A 235 5.04 -3.90 2.29
N ASP A 236 4.95 -3.20 1.17
CA ASP A 236 4.27 -3.69 -0.02
C ASP A 236 5.21 -4.53 -0.88
N THR A 237 4.73 -5.72 -1.28
CA THR A 237 5.51 -6.71 -2.02
C THR A 237 5.33 -6.64 -3.53
N LEU A 238 4.40 -5.79 -4.02
CA LEU A 238 4.05 -5.74 -5.45
C LEU A 238 5.28 -5.35 -6.30
N PHE A 239 5.55 -6.11 -7.35
CA PHE A 239 6.71 -6.01 -8.25
C PHE A 239 8.08 -6.31 -7.60
N ILE A 240 8.13 -6.73 -6.35
CA ILE A 240 9.37 -6.94 -5.60
C ILE A 240 9.56 -8.43 -5.30
N LYS A 241 10.79 -8.91 -5.43
CA LYS A 241 11.13 -10.30 -5.12
C LYS A 241 11.01 -10.58 -3.62
N ASP A 242 10.43 -11.71 -3.24
CA ASP A 242 10.27 -12.14 -1.84
C ASP A 242 11.57 -12.10 -1.03
N SER A 243 12.73 -12.44 -1.66
CA SER A 243 14.02 -12.40 -0.99
C SER A 243 14.44 -10.99 -0.59
N CYS A 244 14.14 -10.00 -1.43
CA CYS A 244 14.33 -8.58 -1.11
C CYS A 244 13.42 -8.17 0.05
N VAL A 245 12.12 -8.49 -0.04
CA VAL A 245 11.14 -8.21 1.01
C VAL A 245 11.56 -8.81 2.35
N ALA A 246 11.97 -10.08 2.38
CA ALA A 246 12.44 -10.74 3.60
C ALA A 246 13.68 -10.06 4.21
N THR A 247 14.57 -9.53 3.37
CA THR A 247 15.73 -8.73 3.83
C THR A 247 15.26 -7.43 4.46
N VAL A 248 14.36 -6.69 3.80
CA VAL A 248 13.79 -5.43 4.31
C VAL A 248 13.07 -5.63 5.64
N LEU A 249 12.22 -6.66 5.76
CA LEU A 249 11.52 -6.98 7.01
C LEU A 249 12.50 -7.24 8.16
N ARG A 250 13.56 -8.01 7.90
CA ARG A 250 14.63 -8.28 8.88
C ARG A 250 15.37 -7.00 9.27
N ASP A 251 15.68 -6.17 8.29
CA ASP A 251 16.37 -4.90 8.52
C ASP A 251 15.49 -3.94 9.32
N TYR A 252 14.23 -3.79 8.98
CA TYR A 252 13.29 -2.92 9.70
C TYR A 252 13.04 -3.35 11.15
N LYS A 253 13.19 -4.64 11.48
CA LYS A 253 13.14 -5.10 12.89
C LYS A 253 14.35 -4.63 13.71
N ARG A 254 15.53 -4.51 13.09
CA ARG A 254 16.81 -4.20 13.78
C ARG A 254 17.38 -2.82 13.47
N ILE A 255 16.70 -2.03 12.64
CA ILE A 255 17.19 -0.73 12.18
C ILE A 255 17.31 0.25 13.33
N SER A 256 18.38 1.03 13.31
CA SER A 256 18.71 2.12 14.25
C SER A 256 19.38 3.26 13.47
N ASP A 257 19.52 4.42 14.10
CA ASP A 257 20.21 5.56 13.47
C ASP A 257 21.65 5.24 13.08
N ILE A 258 22.31 4.38 13.87
CA ILE A 258 23.72 3.97 13.66
C ILE A 258 23.86 3.09 12.42
N ASN A 259 22.92 2.17 12.16
CA ASN A 259 23.08 1.15 11.11
C ASN A 259 22.23 1.39 9.86
N SER A 260 21.33 2.37 9.86
CA SER A 260 20.34 2.59 8.79
C SER A 260 20.98 2.79 7.42
N THR A 261 22.03 3.63 7.33
CA THR A 261 22.74 3.89 6.07
C THR A 261 23.45 2.62 5.58
N PHE A 262 24.15 1.91 6.46
CA PHE A 262 24.83 0.66 6.11
C PHE A 262 23.85 -0.40 5.60
N LEU A 263 22.72 -0.59 6.27
CA LEU A 263 21.71 -1.57 5.85
C LEU A 263 21.11 -1.22 4.49
N LEU A 264 20.83 0.06 4.23
CA LEU A 264 20.35 0.53 2.93
C LEU A 264 21.40 0.28 1.82
N ASP A 265 22.67 0.54 2.07
CA ASP A 265 23.74 0.31 1.09
C ASP A 265 23.89 -1.19 0.77
N VAL A 266 23.79 -2.05 1.78
CA VAL A 266 23.78 -3.51 1.60
C VAL A 266 22.56 -3.96 0.78
N LEU A 267 21.38 -3.40 1.06
CA LEU A 267 20.17 -3.68 0.27
C LEU A 267 20.36 -3.32 -1.20
N LYS A 268 20.76 -2.07 -1.48
CA LYS A 268 21.01 -1.56 -2.85
C LYS A 268 22.04 -2.42 -3.62
N LYS A 269 23.05 -2.89 -2.93
CA LYS A 269 24.09 -3.76 -3.52
C LYS A 269 23.58 -5.17 -3.82
N SER A 270 22.74 -5.72 -2.93
CA SER A 270 22.19 -7.07 -3.07
C SER A 270 21.01 -7.16 -4.04
N TYR A 271 20.24 -6.10 -4.11
CA TYR A 271 19.06 -5.97 -4.96
C TYR A 271 19.11 -4.63 -5.71
N PRO A 272 19.90 -4.55 -6.79
CA PRO A 272 20.04 -3.32 -7.58
C PRO A 272 18.69 -2.90 -8.16
N ASP A 273 18.24 -1.71 -7.78
CA ASP A 273 17.01 -1.09 -8.24
C ASP A 273 17.07 0.43 -7.99
N SER A 274 16.08 1.18 -8.47
CA SER A 274 15.91 2.58 -8.12
C SER A 274 15.24 2.68 -6.76
N TYR A 275 15.90 3.30 -5.78
CA TYR A 275 15.37 3.52 -4.43
C TYR A 275 15.26 5.00 -4.13
N SER A 276 14.12 5.44 -3.61
CA SER A 276 13.85 6.83 -3.27
C SER A 276 13.12 6.94 -1.93
N THR A 277 13.24 8.10 -1.30
CA THR A 277 12.42 8.53 -0.17
C THR A 277 11.13 9.23 -0.61
N GLY A 278 10.82 9.24 -1.91
CA GLY A 278 9.67 9.95 -2.45
C GLY A 278 9.69 11.42 -2.07
N TYR A 279 8.57 11.91 -1.56
CA TYR A 279 8.36 13.32 -1.22
C TYR A 279 8.88 13.73 0.17
N LEU A 280 9.51 12.84 0.94
CA LEU A 280 9.87 13.13 2.35
C LEU A 280 10.73 14.39 2.53
N TYR A 281 11.52 14.75 1.54
CA TYR A 281 12.44 15.90 1.56
C TYR A 281 12.16 16.94 0.46
N GLU A 282 11.06 16.75 -0.28
CA GLU A 282 10.66 17.67 -1.33
C GLU A 282 9.69 18.72 -0.79
N LYS A 283 9.77 19.94 -1.31
CA LYS A 283 8.80 20.97 -0.97
C LYS A 283 7.45 20.64 -1.62
N THR A 284 6.37 20.66 -0.85
CA THR A 284 5.00 20.43 -1.35
C THR A 284 4.46 21.58 -2.20
N ASN A 285 5.00 22.80 -2.04
CA ASN A 285 4.66 23.97 -2.83
C ASN A 285 5.86 24.37 -3.70
N ILE A 286 5.85 23.96 -4.96
CA ILE A 286 6.75 24.52 -5.96
C ILE A 286 6.15 25.85 -6.43
N SER A 287 6.66 26.98 -5.94
CA SER A 287 6.26 28.29 -6.48
C SER A 287 6.85 28.47 -7.88
N LYS A 288 6.07 29.06 -8.79
CA LYS A 288 6.52 29.40 -10.15
C LYS A 288 7.70 30.39 -10.20
N ASP A 289 8.07 30.98 -9.09
CA ASP A 289 9.14 31.97 -8.94
C ASP A 289 10.52 31.33 -8.74
N GLU A 290 10.62 30.03 -8.51
CA GLU A 290 11.88 29.31 -8.51
C GLU A 290 12.27 29.03 -9.98
N LYS A 291 13.38 29.64 -10.43
CA LYS A 291 13.86 29.84 -11.81
C LYS A 291 14.12 28.60 -12.67
N ASP A 292 13.64 27.41 -12.31
CA ASP A 292 13.94 26.15 -13.01
C ASP A 292 12.82 25.65 -13.95
N TRP A 293 11.78 26.46 -14.16
CA TRP A 293 10.76 26.16 -15.17
C TRP A 293 11.01 26.93 -16.46
N ILE A 294 12.11 26.65 -17.13
CA ILE A 294 12.19 26.98 -18.57
C ILE A 294 11.38 25.84 -19.27
N ILE A 295 10.08 26.00 -19.31
CA ILE A 295 9.30 25.39 -20.38
C ILE A 295 9.69 26.20 -21.61
N SER A 296 10.63 25.67 -22.38
CA SER A 296 10.78 26.11 -23.79
C SER A 296 9.48 25.69 -24.47
N ALA A 297 8.52 26.62 -24.53
CA ALA A 297 7.46 26.57 -25.49
C ALA A 297 8.11 26.59 -26.88
N CYS A 298 8.08 25.46 -27.58
CA CYS A 298 8.18 25.34 -29.03
C CYS A 298 7.03 24.54 -29.54
#